data_7b756d71aa64b227729170365b8ca5f3
#
_entry.id   7b756d71aa64b227729170365b8ca5f3
#
_cell.length_a   1.000
_cell.length_b   1.000
_cell.length_c   1.000
_cell.angle_alpha   90.00
_cell.angle_beta   90.00
_cell.angle_gamma   90.00
#
_symmetry.space_group_name_H-M   'P 1'
#
loop_
_entity.id
_entity.type
_entity.pdbx_description
1 polymer ?
#
loop_
_entity_poly.entity_id
_entity_poly.type
_entity_poly.pdbx_seq_one_letter_code
_entity_poly.pdbx_strand_id
1 'polypeptide(L)'
;MQHWLEHDGLRFRYFVDDFTDPWANAPALVMIHAAMGNATRWNPWVPALCRRFRVVRPDLRGHGGTQIPGPENELTLAQLAGDMVALLDHLGVERAHVVGNSAGGYVGQHLAMRHPERVRTLALFGSAPGLRNSQAASWLPKVAAMGLRPFLASTIDDRFPPHLVGTPQAEAFLDALGNNDIPWIARFVGYMATQEWSAELHRIRCPVLAVVPGAGRIGPGDAYRPLRDNIPQCEYLVYDGERHSVCEYLHERCVADLLSFLARHANA
;
A
#
# COMPACT_ATOMS: atom_id res chain seq x y z
N MET A 1 -0.29 -17.05 8.85
CA MET A 1 -1.24 -18.07 8.35
C MET A 1 -2.21 -17.43 7.38
N GLN A 2 -2.62 -18.13 6.31
CA GLN A 2 -3.57 -17.65 5.30
C GLN A 2 -5.02 -17.85 5.77
N HIS A 3 -5.88 -16.85 5.52
CA HIS A 3 -7.30 -16.83 5.88
C HIS A 3 -8.14 -16.24 4.76
N TRP A 4 -9.47 -16.32 4.92
CA TRP A 4 -10.44 -15.84 3.95
C TRP A 4 -11.57 -15.08 4.65
N LEU A 5 -12.07 -14.03 3.99
CA LEU A 5 -13.24 -13.25 4.37
C LEU A 5 -14.21 -13.22 3.19
N GLU A 6 -15.47 -13.55 3.42
CA GLU A 6 -16.55 -13.29 2.46
C GLU A 6 -17.14 -11.90 2.74
N HIS A 7 -17.04 -11.00 1.77
CA HIS A 7 -17.52 -9.63 1.86
C HIS A 7 -17.90 -9.09 0.49
N ASP A 8 -19.02 -8.37 0.39
CA ASP A 8 -19.51 -7.73 -0.86
C ASP A 8 -19.60 -8.72 -2.04
N GLY A 9 -20.02 -9.97 -1.75
CA GLY A 9 -20.11 -11.04 -2.75
C GLY A 9 -18.77 -11.56 -3.27
N LEU A 10 -17.66 -11.16 -2.67
CA LEU A 10 -16.30 -11.55 -3.05
C LEU A 10 -15.62 -12.29 -1.90
N ARG A 11 -14.70 -13.19 -2.27
CA ARG A 11 -13.83 -13.90 -1.36
C ARG A 11 -12.47 -13.22 -1.29
N PHE A 12 -12.16 -12.62 -0.13
CA PHE A 12 -10.91 -11.91 0.14
C PHE A 12 -9.89 -12.81 0.83
N ARG A 13 -8.67 -12.85 0.31
CA ARG A 13 -7.55 -13.48 0.97
C ARG A 13 -6.83 -12.49 1.88
N TYR A 14 -6.46 -12.96 3.07
CA TYR A 14 -5.56 -12.22 3.95
C TYR A 14 -4.66 -13.16 4.75
N PHE A 15 -3.60 -12.61 5.32
CA PHE A 15 -2.68 -13.32 6.20
C PHE A 15 -2.66 -12.66 7.56
N VAL A 16 -2.54 -13.49 8.61
CA VAL A 16 -2.26 -13.03 9.97
C VAL A 16 -0.97 -13.66 10.44
N ASP A 17 -0.02 -12.82 10.83
CA ASP A 17 1.25 -13.22 11.43
C ASP A 17 1.30 -12.61 12.83
N ASP A 18 1.03 -13.45 13.83
CA ASP A 18 0.97 -13.07 15.24
C ASP A 18 1.84 -14.02 16.04
N PHE A 19 2.97 -13.51 16.51
CA PHE A 19 3.92 -14.18 17.38
C PHE A 19 4.12 -13.37 18.67
N THR A 20 3.14 -12.56 19.01
CA THR A 20 3.13 -11.79 20.25
C THR A 20 2.82 -12.69 21.45
N ASP A 21 3.21 -12.25 22.63
CA ASP A 21 2.89 -13.00 23.82
C ASP A 21 1.38 -12.92 24.12
N PRO A 22 0.71 -14.02 24.51
CA PRO A 22 -0.74 -14.04 24.69
C PRO A 22 -1.30 -13.02 25.69
N TRP A 23 -0.46 -12.55 26.60
CA TRP A 23 -0.82 -11.53 27.60
C TRP A 23 -0.51 -10.09 27.16
N ALA A 24 0.14 -9.88 25.98
CA ALA A 24 0.66 -8.57 25.58
C ALA A 24 -0.40 -7.62 25.01
N ASN A 25 -1.60 -8.11 24.69
CA ASN A 25 -2.68 -7.32 24.09
C ASN A 25 -2.20 -6.48 22.89
N ALA A 26 -1.39 -7.11 22.03
CA ALA A 26 -0.66 -6.43 20.97
C ALA A 26 -1.59 -5.77 19.96
N PRO A 27 -1.29 -4.52 19.54
CA PRO A 27 -2.12 -3.82 18.57
C PRO A 27 -2.02 -4.46 17.18
N ALA A 28 -3.10 -4.33 16.40
CA ALA A 28 -3.11 -4.75 15.00
C ALA A 28 -2.35 -3.76 14.12
N LEU A 29 -1.60 -4.30 13.15
CA LEU A 29 -0.90 -3.59 12.10
C LEU A 29 -1.37 -4.11 10.75
N VAL A 30 -2.15 -3.32 10.00
CA VAL A 30 -2.65 -3.68 8.67
C VAL A 30 -1.70 -3.15 7.60
N MET A 31 -1.20 -4.03 6.71
CA MET A 31 -0.23 -3.69 5.68
C MET A 31 -0.83 -3.88 4.29
N ILE A 32 -1.12 -2.78 3.61
CA ILE A 32 -1.84 -2.73 2.33
C ILE A 32 -0.84 -2.59 1.19
N HIS A 33 -0.82 -3.56 0.27
CA HIS A 33 0.13 -3.64 -0.84
C HIS A 33 -0.16 -2.62 -1.96
N ALA A 34 0.85 -2.37 -2.81
CA ALA A 34 0.74 -1.52 -4.00
C ALA A 34 -0.11 -2.18 -5.10
N ALA A 35 -0.53 -1.39 -6.10
CA ALA A 35 -1.11 -1.92 -7.33
C ALA A 35 -0.23 -3.03 -7.94
N MET A 36 -0.85 -4.03 -8.55
CA MET A 36 -0.19 -5.22 -9.12
C MET A 36 0.51 -6.10 -8.07
N GLY A 37 0.50 -5.71 -6.78
CA GLY A 37 1.08 -6.47 -5.70
C GLY A 37 0.12 -7.49 -5.08
N ASN A 38 0.56 -8.06 -3.98
CA ASN A 38 -0.24 -8.90 -3.09
C ASN A 38 0.39 -8.93 -1.69
N ALA A 39 -0.26 -9.57 -0.74
CA ALA A 39 0.15 -9.64 0.66
C ALA A 39 1.57 -10.22 0.89
N THR A 40 2.07 -11.09 -0.03
CA THR A 40 3.38 -11.73 0.14
C THR A 40 4.54 -10.75 -0.04
N ARG A 41 4.33 -9.59 -0.66
CA ARG A 41 5.33 -8.53 -0.76
C ARG A 41 5.82 -8.02 0.59
N TRP A 42 4.99 -8.17 1.62
CA TRP A 42 5.33 -7.80 2.99
C TRP A 42 6.11 -8.88 3.77
N ASN A 43 6.38 -10.06 3.16
CA ASN A 43 7.09 -11.16 3.83
C ASN A 43 8.41 -10.72 4.48
N PRO A 44 9.27 -9.88 3.83
CA PRO A 44 10.52 -9.43 4.45
C PRO A 44 10.35 -8.56 5.70
N TRP A 45 9.16 -7.92 5.85
CA TRP A 45 8.85 -7.05 6.99
C TRP A 45 8.37 -7.83 8.22
N VAL A 46 7.71 -8.98 8.00
CA VAL A 46 7.03 -9.76 9.04
C VAL A 46 7.92 -10.12 10.21
N PRO A 47 9.16 -10.65 10.03
CA PRO A 47 9.99 -11.08 11.16
C PRO A 47 10.28 -9.98 12.18
N ALA A 48 10.40 -8.73 11.74
CA ALA A 48 10.69 -7.60 12.62
C ALA A 48 9.43 -7.06 13.33
N LEU A 49 8.23 -7.34 12.79
CA LEU A 49 6.97 -6.76 13.26
C LEU A 49 6.13 -7.73 14.09
N CYS A 50 6.08 -9.01 13.72
CA CYS A 50 5.12 -9.99 14.26
C CYS A 50 5.30 -10.35 15.75
N ARG A 51 6.44 -9.98 16.37
CA ARG A 51 6.65 -10.09 17.82
C ARG A 51 6.10 -8.91 18.62
N ARG A 52 5.71 -7.83 17.94
CA ARG A 52 5.23 -6.58 18.56
C ARG A 52 3.79 -6.25 18.18
N PHE A 53 3.35 -6.75 17.02
CA PHE A 53 2.06 -6.46 16.43
C PHE A 53 1.39 -7.73 15.92
N ARG A 54 0.07 -7.77 15.98
CA ARG A 54 -0.73 -8.69 15.18
C ARG A 54 -0.74 -8.17 13.75
N VAL A 55 0.17 -8.68 12.91
CA VAL A 55 0.34 -8.21 11.52
C VAL A 55 -0.72 -8.82 10.63
N VAL A 56 -1.52 -7.97 9.97
CA VAL A 56 -2.59 -8.36 9.05
C VAL A 56 -2.24 -7.86 7.66
N ARG A 57 -2.20 -8.77 6.68
CA ARG A 57 -1.80 -8.46 5.30
C ARG A 57 -2.88 -8.92 4.34
N PRO A 58 -3.85 -8.04 3.95
CA PRO A 58 -4.86 -8.37 2.96
C PRO A 58 -4.30 -8.34 1.54
N ASP A 59 -4.90 -9.13 0.66
CA ASP A 59 -4.90 -8.88 -0.78
C ASP A 59 -6.08 -7.95 -1.10
N LEU A 60 -5.83 -6.86 -1.78
CA LEU A 60 -6.89 -5.99 -2.30
C LEU A 60 -7.77 -6.75 -3.30
N ARG A 61 -9.03 -6.32 -3.46
CA ARG A 61 -9.94 -6.93 -4.45
C ARG A 61 -9.28 -7.03 -5.82
N GLY A 62 -9.39 -8.20 -6.44
CA GLY A 62 -8.81 -8.52 -7.74
C GLY A 62 -7.29 -8.67 -7.76
N HIS A 63 -6.63 -8.69 -6.60
CA HIS A 63 -5.18 -8.90 -6.48
C HIS A 63 -4.88 -10.18 -5.71
N GLY A 64 -3.73 -10.77 -6.01
CA GLY A 64 -3.24 -11.95 -5.30
C GLY A 64 -4.22 -13.12 -5.34
N GLY A 65 -4.74 -13.53 -4.17
CA GLY A 65 -5.75 -14.58 -4.07
C GLY A 65 -7.17 -14.06 -3.87
N THR A 66 -7.35 -12.74 -3.72
CA THR A 66 -8.69 -12.14 -3.62
C THR A 66 -9.39 -12.18 -4.97
N GLN A 67 -10.65 -12.56 -4.96
CA GLN A 67 -11.47 -12.69 -6.16
C GLN A 67 -11.52 -11.38 -6.96
N ILE A 68 -11.47 -11.51 -8.29
CA ILE A 68 -11.64 -10.38 -9.21
C ILE A 68 -13.13 -10.02 -9.27
N PRO A 69 -13.49 -8.75 -8.99
CA PRO A 69 -14.87 -8.30 -9.10
C PRO A 69 -15.37 -8.33 -10.55
N GLY A 70 -16.64 -8.64 -10.74
CA GLY A 70 -17.27 -8.52 -12.04
C GLY A 70 -17.30 -7.07 -12.57
N PRO A 71 -17.60 -6.88 -13.86
CA PRO A 71 -17.67 -5.55 -14.45
C PRO A 71 -18.76 -4.66 -13.85
N GLU A 72 -19.80 -5.26 -13.29
CA GLU A 72 -20.92 -4.60 -12.61
C GLU A 72 -20.57 -4.08 -11.22
N ASN A 73 -19.55 -4.63 -10.57
CA ASN A 73 -19.14 -4.16 -9.24
C ASN A 73 -18.47 -2.80 -9.35
N GLU A 74 -18.83 -1.89 -8.47
CA GLU A 74 -18.18 -0.58 -8.38
C GLU A 74 -16.70 -0.74 -7.98
N LEU A 75 -15.87 0.19 -8.47
CA LEU A 75 -14.49 0.32 -8.04
C LEU A 75 -14.24 1.77 -7.64
N THR A 76 -14.23 2.00 -6.33
CA THR A 76 -13.92 3.31 -5.75
C THR A 76 -12.94 3.17 -4.59
N LEU A 77 -12.22 4.25 -4.27
CA LEU A 77 -11.36 4.31 -3.08
C LEU A 77 -12.20 4.22 -1.79
N ALA A 78 -13.44 4.68 -1.81
CA ALA A 78 -14.37 4.51 -0.68
C ALA A 78 -14.68 3.02 -0.43
N GLN A 79 -14.92 2.26 -1.49
CA GLN A 79 -15.18 0.84 -1.39
C GLN A 79 -13.93 0.07 -0.93
N LEU A 80 -12.74 0.37 -1.49
CA LEU A 80 -11.49 -0.24 -1.04
C LEU A 80 -11.19 0.05 0.44
N ALA A 81 -11.52 1.25 0.93
CA ALA A 81 -11.44 1.56 2.35
C ALA A 81 -12.50 0.78 3.17
N GLY A 82 -13.71 0.61 2.64
CA GLY A 82 -14.77 -0.22 3.24
C GLY A 82 -14.37 -1.69 3.37
N ASP A 83 -13.62 -2.24 2.41
CA ASP A 83 -13.06 -3.60 2.50
C ASP A 83 -12.13 -3.74 3.72
N MET A 84 -11.33 -2.70 4.01
CA MET A 84 -10.46 -2.70 5.19
C MET A 84 -11.26 -2.61 6.48
N VAL A 85 -12.36 -1.83 6.51
CA VAL A 85 -13.27 -1.79 7.66
C VAL A 85 -13.89 -3.17 7.89
N ALA A 86 -14.41 -3.82 6.84
CA ALA A 86 -14.99 -5.16 6.95
C ALA A 86 -13.96 -6.20 7.44
N LEU A 87 -12.70 -6.09 7.01
CA LEU A 87 -11.63 -6.95 7.52
C LEU A 87 -11.35 -6.71 9.01
N LEU A 88 -11.31 -5.45 9.45
CA LEU A 88 -11.14 -5.10 10.86
C LEU A 88 -12.31 -5.63 11.71
N ASP A 89 -13.56 -5.48 11.25
CA ASP A 89 -14.74 -5.99 11.92
C ASP A 89 -14.73 -7.52 12.04
N HIS A 90 -14.38 -8.21 10.95
CA HIS A 90 -14.24 -9.67 10.93
C HIS A 90 -13.18 -10.18 11.94
N LEU A 91 -12.12 -9.40 12.15
CA LEU A 91 -11.02 -9.73 13.07
C LEU A 91 -11.27 -9.28 14.51
N GLY A 92 -12.39 -8.60 14.79
CA GLY A 92 -12.69 -7.99 16.09
C GLY A 92 -11.70 -6.88 16.46
N VAL A 93 -11.15 -6.18 15.47
CA VAL A 93 -10.18 -5.09 15.66
C VAL A 93 -10.90 -3.75 15.57
N GLU A 94 -11.01 -3.05 16.69
CA GLU A 94 -11.64 -1.73 16.73
C GLU A 94 -10.79 -0.69 15.97
N ARG A 95 -9.49 -0.61 16.26
CA ARG A 95 -8.54 0.34 15.66
C ARG A 95 -7.21 -0.35 15.34
N ALA A 96 -6.60 0.02 14.22
CA ALA A 96 -5.32 -0.53 13.79
C ALA A 96 -4.31 0.55 13.41
N HIS A 97 -3.02 0.23 13.51
CA HIS A 97 -1.99 0.91 12.73
C HIS A 97 -2.10 0.48 11.28
N VAL A 98 -1.97 1.41 10.34
CA VAL A 98 -2.11 1.14 8.90
C VAL A 98 -0.82 1.50 8.18
N VAL A 99 -0.30 0.58 7.39
CA VAL A 99 0.84 0.79 6.48
C VAL A 99 0.36 0.61 5.05
N GLY A 100 0.62 1.57 4.20
CA GLY A 100 0.26 1.49 2.79
C GLY A 100 1.42 1.82 1.87
N ASN A 101 1.64 0.96 0.87
CA ASN A 101 2.60 1.22 -0.19
C ASN A 101 1.88 1.64 -1.48
N SER A 102 2.26 2.78 -2.08
CA SER A 102 1.70 3.26 -3.36
C SER A 102 0.17 3.25 -3.33
N ALA A 103 -0.52 2.47 -4.19
CA ALA A 103 -1.98 2.34 -4.19
C ALA A 103 -2.57 1.86 -2.84
N GLY A 104 -1.85 1.01 -2.10
CA GLY A 104 -2.26 0.65 -0.73
C GLY A 104 -2.28 1.83 0.23
N GLY A 105 -1.40 2.80 0.02
CA GLY A 105 -1.45 4.06 0.77
C GLY A 105 -2.61 4.97 0.36
N TYR A 106 -3.10 4.88 -0.88
CA TYR A 106 -4.33 5.58 -1.28
C TYR A 106 -5.54 5.04 -0.51
N VAL A 107 -5.63 3.71 -0.41
CA VAL A 107 -6.64 3.05 0.43
C VAL A 107 -6.49 3.46 1.89
N GLY A 108 -5.27 3.46 2.43
CA GLY A 108 -4.99 3.90 3.80
C GLY A 108 -5.37 5.36 4.07
N GLN A 109 -5.09 6.28 3.14
CA GLN A 109 -5.52 7.69 3.23
C GLN A 109 -7.05 7.80 3.25
N HIS A 110 -7.76 7.10 2.35
CA HIS A 110 -9.22 7.09 2.33
C HIS A 110 -9.82 6.44 3.57
N LEU A 111 -9.21 5.38 4.09
CA LEU A 111 -9.61 4.78 5.37
C LEU A 111 -9.50 5.81 6.51
N ALA A 112 -8.35 6.49 6.62
CA ALA A 112 -8.13 7.49 7.66
C ALA A 112 -9.01 8.75 7.53
N MET A 113 -9.39 9.15 6.31
CA MET A 113 -10.29 10.29 6.08
C MET A 113 -11.76 9.97 6.35
N ARG A 114 -12.20 8.74 6.03
CA ARG A 114 -13.61 8.32 6.08
C ARG A 114 -13.98 7.60 7.38
N HIS A 115 -13.03 6.92 7.98
CA HIS A 115 -13.16 6.11 9.19
C HIS A 115 -12.03 6.43 10.18
N PRO A 116 -11.87 7.71 10.59
CA PRO A 116 -10.77 8.12 11.46
C PRO A 116 -10.73 7.37 12.80
N GLU A 117 -11.88 6.91 13.28
CA GLU A 117 -12.02 6.10 14.48
C GLU A 117 -11.38 4.71 14.36
N ARG A 118 -11.13 4.22 13.13
CA ARG A 118 -10.57 2.89 12.87
C ARG A 118 -9.04 2.91 12.72
N VAL A 119 -8.41 4.10 12.62
CA VAL A 119 -6.97 4.23 12.35
C VAL A 119 -6.26 4.87 13.54
N ARG A 120 -5.29 4.15 14.10
CA ARG A 120 -4.39 4.67 15.15
C ARG A 120 -3.32 5.57 14.56
N THR A 121 -2.59 5.07 13.59
CA THR A 121 -1.55 5.78 12.83
C THR A 121 -1.57 5.33 11.39
N LEU A 122 -1.06 6.16 10.48
CA LEU A 122 -0.95 5.85 9.06
C LEU A 122 0.49 6.04 8.59
N ALA A 123 1.10 5.00 8.04
CA ALA A 123 2.42 5.09 7.41
C ALA A 123 2.30 4.87 5.89
N LEU A 124 2.80 5.83 5.14
CA LEU A 124 2.70 5.91 3.68
C LEU A 124 4.09 5.79 3.04
N PHE A 125 4.27 4.79 2.18
CA PHE A 125 5.51 4.59 1.45
C PHE A 125 5.27 4.78 -0.05
N GLY A 126 5.82 5.84 -0.63
CA GLY A 126 5.65 6.17 -2.04
C GLY A 126 4.20 6.41 -2.47
N SER A 127 3.37 6.99 -1.60
CA SER A 127 1.92 7.15 -1.77
C SER A 127 1.50 8.62 -1.76
N ALA A 128 1.51 9.25 -2.93
CA ALA A 128 0.98 10.61 -3.12
C ALA A 128 -0.56 10.65 -2.91
N PRO A 129 -1.19 11.83 -2.79
CA PRO A 129 -2.64 11.94 -2.67
C PRO A 129 -3.36 11.89 -4.04
N GLY A 130 -3.07 10.86 -4.82
CA GLY A 130 -3.67 10.59 -6.12
C GLY A 130 -2.65 10.44 -7.26
N LEU A 131 -3.15 10.01 -8.42
CA LEU A 131 -2.37 9.82 -9.65
C LEU A 131 -2.87 10.69 -10.81
N ARG A 132 -3.82 11.58 -10.59
CA ARG A 132 -4.26 12.53 -11.63
C ARG A 132 -3.05 13.35 -12.09
N ASN A 133 -2.91 13.52 -13.40
CA ASN A 133 -1.77 14.18 -14.04
C ASN A 133 -0.43 13.40 -13.94
N SER A 134 -0.44 12.15 -13.52
CA SER A 134 0.72 11.27 -13.59
C SER A 134 0.81 10.57 -14.96
N GLN A 135 1.93 9.85 -15.17
CA GLN A 135 2.11 9.03 -16.37
C GLN A 135 1.26 7.74 -16.38
N ALA A 136 0.47 7.46 -15.34
CA ALA A 136 -0.24 6.18 -15.18
C ALA A 136 -1.19 5.88 -16.34
N ALA A 137 -1.88 6.89 -16.89
CA ALA A 137 -2.76 6.72 -18.04
C ALA A 137 -2.01 6.24 -19.31
N SER A 138 -0.73 6.63 -19.46
CA SER A 138 0.10 6.23 -20.61
C SER A 138 0.62 4.78 -20.52
N TRP A 139 0.46 4.12 -19.37
CA TRP A 139 0.92 2.74 -19.19
C TRP A 139 -0.01 1.73 -19.85
N LEU A 140 -1.32 1.99 -19.83
CA LEU A 140 -2.33 1.04 -20.30
C LEU A 140 -2.14 0.57 -21.74
N PRO A 141 -1.89 1.46 -22.74
CA PRO A 141 -1.61 1.02 -24.12
C PRO A 141 -0.34 0.16 -24.22
N LYS A 142 0.69 0.46 -23.42
CA LYS A 142 1.95 -0.29 -23.42
C LYS A 142 1.75 -1.69 -22.82
N VAL A 143 1.01 -1.77 -21.70
CA VAL A 143 0.65 -3.06 -21.08
C VAL A 143 -0.17 -3.92 -22.05
N ALA A 144 -1.15 -3.33 -22.75
CA ALA A 144 -1.94 -4.04 -23.73
C ALA A 144 -1.11 -4.56 -24.91
N ALA A 145 -0.08 -3.82 -25.34
CA ALA A 145 0.76 -4.19 -26.48
C ALA A 145 1.81 -5.28 -26.16
N MET A 146 2.41 -5.24 -24.96
CA MET A 146 3.56 -6.10 -24.64
C MET A 146 3.33 -7.05 -23.46
N GLY A 147 2.23 -6.93 -22.76
CA GLY A 147 1.98 -7.65 -21.50
C GLY A 147 2.56 -6.95 -20.28
N LEU A 148 2.13 -7.36 -19.10
CA LEU A 148 2.43 -6.67 -17.85
C LEU A 148 3.90 -6.81 -17.42
N ARG A 149 4.45 -8.03 -17.42
CA ARG A 149 5.85 -8.28 -17.04
C ARG A 149 6.86 -7.55 -17.94
N PRO A 150 6.79 -7.62 -19.28
CA PRO A 150 7.68 -6.87 -20.17
C PRO A 150 7.55 -5.35 -19.99
N PHE A 151 6.33 -4.85 -19.78
CA PHE A 151 6.11 -3.43 -19.46
C PHE A 151 6.83 -3.03 -18.18
N LEU A 152 6.69 -3.80 -17.10
CA LEU A 152 7.36 -3.53 -15.82
C LEU A 152 8.88 -3.59 -15.96
N ALA A 153 9.41 -4.56 -16.72
CA ALA A 153 10.83 -4.66 -17.01
C ALA A 153 11.35 -3.43 -17.79
N SER A 154 10.59 -2.94 -18.77
CA SER A 154 10.94 -1.75 -19.55
C SER A 154 10.96 -0.43 -18.73
N THR A 155 10.36 -0.46 -17.54
CA THR A 155 10.25 0.68 -16.61
C THR A 155 10.84 0.38 -15.23
N ILE A 156 11.73 -0.60 -15.14
CA ILE A 156 12.28 -1.05 -13.85
C ILE A 156 13.11 0.05 -13.17
N ASP A 157 13.79 0.91 -13.95
CA ASP A 157 14.57 2.04 -13.44
C ASP A 157 13.74 3.10 -12.70
N ASP A 158 12.43 3.13 -12.90
CA ASP A 158 11.52 3.98 -12.12
C ASP A 158 11.25 3.41 -10.72
N ARG A 159 11.54 2.11 -10.52
CA ARG A 159 11.19 1.34 -9.32
C ARG A 159 12.41 0.92 -8.50
N PHE A 160 13.49 0.52 -9.17
CA PHE A 160 14.71 0.03 -8.54
C PHE A 160 15.92 0.88 -8.95
N PRO A 161 16.90 1.07 -8.06
CA PRO A 161 18.16 1.70 -8.43
C PRO A 161 18.93 0.82 -9.42
N PRO A 162 19.76 1.41 -10.31
CA PRO A 162 20.43 0.69 -11.40
C PRO A 162 21.23 -0.55 -10.95
N HIS A 163 21.89 -0.48 -9.79
CA HIS A 163 22.70 -1.58 -9.27
C HIS A 163 21.90 -2.82 -8.84
N LEU A 164 20.57 -2.70 -8.71
CA LEU A 164 19.67 -3.82 -8.39
C LEU A 164 18.93 -4.37 -9.61
N VAL A 165 18.99 -3.71 -10.76
CA VAL A 165 18.36 -4.20 -11.99
C VAL A 165 19.03 -5.50 -12.42
N GLY A 166 18.22 -6.53 -12.74
CA GLY A 166 18.70 -7.87 -13.10
C GLY A 166 19.12 -8.75 -11.92
N THR A 167 19.00 -8.27 -10.67
CA THR A 167 19.22 -9.12 -9.50
C THR A 167 18.03 -10.07 -9.27
N PRO A 168 18.23 -11.19 -8.55
CA PRO A 168 17.14 -12.10 -8.21
C PRO A 168 15.97 -11.40 -7.50
N GLN A 169 16.23 -10.34 -6.71
CA GLN A 169 15.20 -9.55 -6.06
C GLN A 169 14.34 -8.77 -7.06
N ALA A 170 14.97 -8.12 -8.04
CA ALA A 170 14.25 -7.38 -9.09
C ALA A 170 13.46 -8.34 -10.00
N GLU A 171 14.04 -9.48 -10.35
CA GLU A 171 13.35 -10.49 -11.15
C GLU A 171 12.13 -11.09 -10.42
N ALA A 172 12.27 -11.44 -9.14
CA ALA A 172 11.16 -11.91 -8.32
C ALA A 172 10.03 -10.86 -8.21
N PHE A 173 10.39 -9.58 -8.12
CA PHE A 173 9.43 -8.48 -8.17
C PHE A 173 8.68 -8.43 -9.51
N LEU A 174 9.40 -8.53 -10.64
CA LEU A 174 8.81 -8.53 -11.97
C LEU A 174 7.86 -9.72 -12.19
N ASP A 175 8.26 -10.90 -11.73
CA ASP A 175 7.45 -12.12 -11.82
C ASP A 175 6.17 -12.01 -10.98
N ALA A 176 6.29 -11.53 -9.75
CA ALA A 176 5.15 -11.38 -8.85
C ALA A 176 4.12 -10.37 -9.38
N LEU A 177 4.57 -9.23 -9.92
CA LEU A 177 3.68 -8.21 -10.45
C LEU A 177 3.18 -8.55 -11.87
N GLY A 178 4.00 -9.20 -12.67
CA GLY A 178 3.67 -9.60 -14.05
C GLY A 178 2.58 -10.65 -14.15
N ASN A 179 2.29 -11.37 -13.07
CA ASN A 179 1.31 -12.47 -13.02
C ASN A 179 -0.08 -12.02 -12.54
N ASN A 180 -0.48 -10.80 -12.85
CA ASN A 180 -1.81 -10.27 -12.53
C ASN A 180 -2.74 -10.35 -13.77
N ASP A 181 -4.06 -10.35 -13.52
CA ASP A 181 -5.07 -10.21 -14.57
C ASP A 181 -4.98 -8.83 -15.24
N ILE A 182 -4.64 -8.79 -16.52
CA ILE A 182 -4.40 -7.55 -17.26
C ILE A 182 -5.68 -6.69 -17.35
N PRO A 183 -6.86 -7.24 -17.70
CA PRO A 183 -8.11 -6.47 -17.71
C PRO A 183 -8.42 -5.82 -16.36
N TRP A 184 -8.24 -6.55 -15.27
CA TRP A 184 -8.44 -5.99 -13.93
C TRP A 184 -7.44 -4.88 -13.60
N ILE A 185 -6.15 -5.09 -13.85
CA ILE A 185 -5.11 -4.08 -13.61
C ILE A 185 -5.37 -2.83 -14.45
N ALA A 186 -5.78 -2.98 -15.70
CA ALA A 186 -6.15 -1.85 -16.56
C ALA A 186 -7.31 -1.03 -15.96
N ARG A 187 -8.35 -1.72 -15.48
CA ARG A 187 -9.48 -1.08 -14.78
C ARG A 187 -9.03 -0.37 -13.50
N PHE A 188 -8.25 -1.04 -12.66
CA PHE A 188 -7.77 -0.52 -11.39
C PHE A 188 -6.85 0.70 -11.58
N VAL A 189 -5.82 0.58 -12.42
CA VAL A 189 -4.88 1.68 -12.70
C VAL A 189 -5.59 2.83 -13.43
N GLY A 190 -6.48 2.52 -14.37
CA GLY A 190 -7.29 3.51 -15.08
C GLY A 190 -8.14 4.35 -14.12
N TYR A 191 -8.79 3.72 -13.15
CA TYR A 191 -9.52 4.41 -12.10
C TYR A 191 -8.57 5.28 -11.25
N MET A 192 -7.47 4.72 -10.73
CA MET A 192 -6.51 5.46 -9.88
C MET A 192 -5.93 6.68 -10.60
N ALA A 193 -5.70 6.61 -11.93
CA ALA A 193 -5.16 7.70 -12.73
C ALA A 193 -6.11 8.92 -12.84
N THR A 194 -7.40 8.76 -12.49
CA THR A 194 -8.37 9.87 -12.46
C THR A 194 -8.49 10.54 -11.10
N GLN A 195 -7.91 9.95 -10.06
CA GLN A 195 -8.14 10.35 -8.66
C GLN A 195 -7.11 11.36 -8.16
N GLU A 196 -7.59 12.32 -7.36
CA GLU A 196 -6.79 13.32 -6.64
C GLU A 196 -7.62 13.84 -5.46
N TRP A 197 -7.02 13.94 -4.25
CA TRP A 197 -7.72 14.35 -3.02
C TRP A 197 -6.86 15.21 -2.09
N SER A 198 -5.87 15.92 -2.61
CA SER A 198 -4.96 16.77 -1.78
C SER A 198 -5.72 17.76 -0.90
N ALA A 199 -6.84 18.30 -1.39
CA ALA A 199 -7.68 19.23 -0.63
C ALA A 199 -8.39 18.58 0.57
N GLU A 200 -8.56 17.24 0.58
CA GLU A 200 -9.28 16.53 1.63
C GLU A 200 -8.34 15.99 2.74
N LEU A 201 -7.02 16.05 2.56
CA LEU A 201 -6.02 15.47 3.47
C LEU A 201 -6.12 16.00 4.91
N HIS A 202 -6.63 17.23 5.10
CA HIS A 202 -6.88 17.80 6.42
C HIS A 202 -7.87 16.99 7.28
N ARG A 203 -8.63 16.07 6.68
CA ARG A 203 -9.56 15.15 7.36
C ARG A 203 -8.84 13.99 8.05
N ILE A 204 -7.58 13.72 7.73
CA ILE A 204 -6.76 12.71 8.41
C ILE A 204 -6.39 13.27 9.79
N ARG A 205 -6.86 12.59 10.84
CA ARG A 205 -6.72 13.03 12.23
C ARG A 205 -5.62 12.31 13.01
N CYS A 206 -5.24 11.11 12.56
CA CYS A 206 -4.19 10.32 13.19
C CYS A 206 -2.80 10.83 12.80
N PRO A 207 -1.75 10.53 13.60
CA PRO A 207 -0.36 10.74 13.20
C PRO A 207 -0.03 10.02 11.89
N VAL A 208 0.72 10.67 11.00
CA VAL A 208 1.11 10.15 9.69
C VAL A 208 2.62 10.15 9.54
N LEU A 209 3.19 9.04 9.06
CA LEU A 209 4.53 8.97 8.51
C LEU A 209 4.42 8.92 6.98
N ALA A 210 5.03 9.87 6.29
CA ALA A 210 5.11 9.89 4.82
C ALA A 210 6.56 9.69 4.37
N VAL A 211 6.89 8.51 3.88
CA VAL A 211 8.20 8.19 3.28
C VAL A 211 8.13 8.41 1.77
N VAL A 212 8.94 9.33 1.28
CA VAL A 212 8.92 9.81 -0.11
C VAL A 212 10.19 9.40 -0.83
N PRO A 213 10.09 8.62 -1.94
CA PRO A 213 11.23 8.30 -2.79
C PRO A 213 11.73 9.54 -3.53
N GLY A 214 12.93 10.03 -3.19
CA GLY A 214 13.47 11.32 -3.69
C GLY A 214 13.78 11.34 -5.18
N ALA A 215 14.09 10.19 -5.80
CA ALA A 215 14.34 10.06 -7.24
C ALA A 215 13.21 9.29 -7.96
N GLY A 216 12.02 9.17 -7.34
CA GLY A 216 10.88 8.47 -7.92
C GLY A 216 10.31 9.22 -9.12
N ARG A 217 10.04 8.49 -10.22
CA ARG A 217 9.39 9.03 -11.42
C ARG A 217 7.90 8.66 -11.51
N ILE A 218 7.44 7.70 -10.73
CA ILE A 218 6.04 7.26 -10.68
C ILE A 218 5.16 8.29 -9.94
N GLY A 219 5.73 8.98 -8.96
CA GLY A 219 5.18 10.19 -8.37
C GLY A 219 6.34 11.19 -8.21
N PRO A 220 6.42 12.27 -8.98
CA PRO A 220 7.47 13.26 -8.81
C PRO A 220 7.40 13.88 -7.41
N GLY A 221 8.55 14.32 -6.86
CA GLY A 221 8.65 14.77 -5.46
C GLY A 221 7.60 15.81 -5.05
N ASP A 222 7.20 16.67 -5.97
CA ASP A 222 6.15 17.68 -5.73
C ASP A 222 4.76 17.08 -5.51
N ALA A 223 4.47 15.90 -6.05
CA ALA A 223 3.18 15.22 -5.85
C ALA A 223 2.94 14.79 -4.38
N TYR A 224 4.01 14.67 -3.59
CA TYR A 224 3.92 14.28 -2.18
C TYR A 224 3.81 15.48 -1.22
N ARG A 225 4.16 16.70 -1.68
CA ARG A 225 4.13 17.91 -0.82
C ARG A 225 2.80 18.12 -0.09
N PRO A 226 1.62 17.90 -0.72
CA PRO A 226 0.36 18.06 -0.01
C PRO A 226 0.20 17.20 1.23
N LEU A 227 0.90 16.05 1.33
CA LEU A 227 0.89 15.24 2.55
C LEU A 227 1.47 16.02 3.74
N ARG A 228 2.62 16.69 3.52
CA ARG A 228 3.26 17.52 4.54
C ARG A 228 2.45 18.78 4.85
N ASP A 229 1.91 19.40 3.80
CA ASP A 229 1.34 20.74 3.90
C ASP A 229 -0.11 20.70 4.41
N ASN A 230 -0.85 19.61 4.15
CA ASN A 230 -2.30 19.51 4.43
C ASN A 230 -2.66 18.51 5.54
N ILE A 231 -1.74 17.62 5.97
CA ILE A 231 -2.01 16.70 7.09
C ILE A 231 -1.45 17.32 8.37
N PRO A 232 -2.30 17.56 9.42
CA PRO A 232 -1.89 18.28 10.63
C PRO A 232 -0.72 17.66 11.40
N GLN A 233 -0.62 16.31 11.39
CA GLN A 233 0.40 15.56 12.13
C GLN A 233 1.18 14.65 11.17
N CYS A 234 1.92 15.24 10.23
CA CYS A 234 2.70 14.50 9.22
C CYS A 234 4.21 14.62 9.50
N GLU A 235 4.83 13.48 9.79
CA GLU A 235 6.28 13.30 9.72
C GLU A 235 6.63 12.98 8.26
N TYR A 236 7.32 13.90 7.59
CA TYR A 236 7.64 13.80 6.16
C TYR A 236 9.12 13.49 5.98
N LEU A 237 9.41 12.28 5.49
CA LEU A 237 10.76 11.76 5.35
C LEU A 237 11.09 11.48 3.89
N VAL A 238 12.09 12.19 3.36
CA VAL A 238 12.57 11.98 1.99
C VAL A 238 13.74 10.99 1.99
N TYR A 239 13.62 9.96 1.18
CA TYR A 239 14.71 9.03 0.87
C TYR A 239 15.41 9.51 -0.39
N ASP A 240 16.42 10.38 -0.20
CA ASP A 240 17.16 11.02 -1.29
C ASP A 240 17.81 9.97 -2.21
N GLY A 241 17.68 10.17 -3.52
CA GLY A 241 18.22 9.28 -4.53
C GLY A 241 17.47 7.97 -4.73
N GLU A 242 16.49 7.65 -3.87
CA GLU A 242 15.81 6.37 -3.89
C GLU A 242 14.63 6.33 -4.87
N ARG A 243 14.37 5.14 -5.42
CA ARG A 243 13.32 4.85 -6.39
C ARG A 243 12.01 4.44 -5.73
N HIS A 244 10.94 4.31 -6.53
CA HIS A 244 9.57 4.12 -6.04
C HIS A 244 9.38 2.89 -5.13
N SER A 245 10.07 1.79 -5.39
CA SER A 245 9.85 0.51 -4.69
C SER A 245 10.70 0.34 -3.42
N VAL A 246 10.89 1.41 -2.63
CA VAL A 246 11.69 1.38 -1.38
C VAL A 246 11.25 0.28 -0.40
N CYS A 247 9.97 -0.06 -0.35
CA CYS A 247 9.46 -1.15 0.48
C CYS A 247 10.05 -2.52 0.14
N GLU A 248 10.52 -2.70 -1.09
CA GLU A 248 11.09 -3.96 -1.58
C GLU A 248 12.59 -4.05 -1.23
N TYR A 249 13.38 -3.07 -1.67
CA TYR A 249 14.83 -3.15 -1.62
C TYR A 249 15.46 -2.44 -0.41
N LEU A 250 14.72 -1.57 0.28
CA LEU A 250 15.14 -0.92 1.53
C LEU A 250 14.23 -1.31 2.70
N HIS A 251 13.68 -2.52 2.68
CA HIS A 251 12.70 -2.93 3.68
C HIS A 251 13.22 -2.81 5.12
N GLU A 252 14.48 -3.08 5.40
CA GLU A 252 15.07 -2.93 6.73
C GLU A 252 15.02 -1.48 7.21
N ARG A 253 15.42 -0.53 6.36
CA ARG A 253 15.34 0.91 6.66
C ARG A 253 13.90 1.36 6.85
N CYS A 254 13.01 0.95 5.96
CA CYS A 254 11.58 1.26 6.06
C CYS A 254 10.97 0.75 7.37
N VAL A 255 11.32 -0.48 7.78
CA VAL A 255 10.86 -1.08 9.03
C VAL A 255 11.43 -0.32 10.25
N ALA A 256 12.70 0.07 10.23
CA ALA A 256 13.32 0.83 11.32
C ALA A 256 12.64 2.19 11.52
N ASP A 257 12.39 2.92 10.42
CA ASP A 257 11.69 4.20 10.46
C ASP A 257 10.22 4.05 10.91
N LEU A 258 9.53 3.01 10.42
CA LEU A 258 8.18 2.67 10.88
C LEU A 258 8.15 2.38 12.38
N LEU A 259 9.03 1.53 12.89
CA LEU A 259 9.08 1.19 14.33
C LEU A 259 9.40 2.41 15.19
N SER A 260 10.31 3.26 14.74
CA SER A 260 10.63 4.53 15.40
C SER A 260 9.41 5.46 15.47
N PHE A 261 8.68 5.60 14.36
CA PHE A 261 7.42 6.37 14.31
C PHE A 261 6.35 5.79 15.24
N LEU A 262 6.09 4.47 15.18
CA LEU A 262 5.10 3.81 16.02
C LEU A 262 5.41 3.94 17.51
N ALA A 263 6.71 3.90 17.89
CA ALA A 263 7.11 4.08 19.28
C ALA A 263 6.81 5.49 19.82
N ARG A 264 6.94 6.54 18.98
CA ARG A 264 6.57 7.92 19.36
C ARG A 264 5.06 8.10 19.53
N HIS A 265 4.25 7.25 18.88
CA HIS A 265 2.80 7.33 18.87
C HIS A 265 2.11 6.10 19.47
N ALA A 266 2.76 5.46 20.45
CA ALA A 266 2.25 4.22 21.07
C ALA A 266 0.87 4.37 21.71
N ASN A 267 0.49 5.59 22.12
CA ASN A 267 -0.78 5.90 22.77
C ASN A 267 -1.84 6.50 21.81
N ALA A 268 -1.60 6.49 20.50
CA ALA A 268 -2.53 7.06 19.52
C ALA A 268 -3.80 6.22 19.33
#